data_2bc539e6648b11d217e92fc2067ef001
#
_entry.id   2bc539e6648b11d217e92fc2067ef001
#
_cell.length_a   1.000
_cell.length_b   1.000
_cell.length_c   1.000
_cell.angle_alpha   90.00
_cell.angle_beta   90.00
_cell.angle_gamma   90.00
#
_symmetry.space_group_name_H-M   'P 1'
#
loop_
_entity.id
_entity.type
_entity.pdbx_description
1 polymer ?
#
loop_
_entity_poly.entity_id
_entity_poly.type
_entity_poly.pdbx_seq_one_letter_code
_entity_poly.pdbx_strand_id
1 'polypeptide(L)'
;MLFAANGSGKSPIVRMLASALGFPNNFRAEILEKCNAVVLHAEVDGKPLKIRRSLEVKNELFYAVIDFEGGQTEHHSQASFSAEFFQLLGLKPPRLVSTQGEETKPYIATLLPLFYLIQGHGYSTAYRAPSSFITDQFAEMVRFAFGLNPKHSFEIKKSLIDEKSALEAQTRKIVAAQRVFEYQSRGVDDSDVNQAALQRSSENLTQQLDGLRASVDAKGTASSTLAELLRQKDVQIRARQLELFELQNRVASIETIRAEIDGEVQTLALNEEALGIFKSFQEICRTPNCGLFLGSAESYGKNLLYLKDQIKDLVRNSQRAEIRVEQLEERLEELGEERQTLVDNLASPSASGVDQLVTAVQTLTKQLVGIQGELARISGLKDERSKLFKLEQERDRIQDRIEGLTNTGKADHPFNDLRRKLRELTVKWMDMLDTTSVSRNVDIDLNLRFTFGGETLETIGSGGTSSTTSRLVLAIHAALLEAYLADKTRPFRFLILDTPKQDELHTADLARYLTELEKMCEANDAQLIFSSTEYDHPTEKQDKRWLPNYRGPSKPMYLGKRTDLLPEGATEPTPDNGAGGPEF
;
A
#
# COMPACT_ATOMS: atom_id res chain seq x y z
N MET A 1 2.30 4.01 -48.37
CA MET A 1 3.09 5.21 -48.04
C MET A 1 2.35 6.45 -48.53
N LEU A 2 2.06 7.41 -47.67
CA LEU A 2 1.48 8.70 -48.04
C LEU A 2 2.62 9.70 -48.31
N PHE A 3 2.76 10.16 -49.55
CA PHE A 3 3.81 11.07 -49.96
C PHE A 3 3.24 12.43 -50.30
N ALA A 4 3.72 13.48 -49.62
CA ALA A 4 3.26 14.84 -49.86
C ALA A 4 4.33 15.87 -49.44
N ALA A 5 4.36 17.02 -50.10
CA ALA A 5 5.30 18.12 -49.85
C ALA A 5 5.18 18.71 -48.43
N ASN A 6 6.16 19.49 -48.02
CA ASN A 6 6.11 20.23 -46.75
C ASN A 6 4.91 21.18 -46.72
N GLY A 7 4.23 21.26 -45.58
CA GLY A 7 3.03 22.08 -45.41
C GLY A 7 1.75 21.49 -46.01
N SER A 8 1.77 20.25 -46.52
CA SER A 8 0.62 19.61 -47.18
C SER A 8 -0.39 18.96 -46.25
N GLY A 9 -0.19 19.01 -44.93
CA GLY A 9 -1.15 18.48 -43.96
C GLY A 9 -0.84 17.07 -43.42
N LYS A 10 0.37 16.54 -43.57
CA LYS A 10 0.76 15.20 -43.05
C LYS A 10 0.57 15.05 -41.55
N SER A 11 1.07 15.99 -40.75
CA SER A 11 0.94 15.97 -39.29
C SER A 11 -0.52 16.02 -38.80
N PRO A 12 -1.45 16.83 -39.40
CA PRO A 12 -2.87 16.72 -39.10
C PRO A 12 -3.44 15.32 -39.25
N ILE A 13 -3.05 14.54 -40.27
CA ILE A 13 -3.55 13.14 -40.44
C ILE A 13 -3.07 12.26 -39.29
N VAL A 14 -1.79 12.31 -38.92
CA VAL A 14 -1.24 11.55 -37.79
C VAL A 14 -1.97 11.93 -36.48
N ARG A 15 -2.25 13.24 -36.30
CA ARG A 15 -3.01 13.73 -35.15
C ARG A 15 -4.48 13.29 -35.17
N MET A 16 -5.11 13.23 -36.35
CA MET A 16 -6.47 12.70 -36.51
C MET A 16 -6.54 11.23 -36.13
N LEU A 17 -5.55 10.43 -36.53
CA LEU A 17 -5.44 9.03 -36.12
C LEU A 17 -5.39 8.88 -34.59
N ALA A 18 -4.50 9.62 -33.94
CA ALA A 18 -4.42 9.62 -32.47
C ALA A 18 -5.71 10.17 -31.82
N SER A 19 -6.37 11.16 -32.47
CA SER A 19 -7.65 11.66 -32.02
C SER A 19 -8.75 10.60 -32.07
N ALA A 20 -8.86 9.87 -33.16
CA ALA A 20 -9.82 8.77 -33.27
C ALA A 20 -9.64 7.73 -32.17
N LEU A 21 -8.38 7.43 -31.82
CA LEU A 21 -8.02 6.54 -30.69
C LEU A 21 -8.31 7.14 -29.30
N GLY A 22 -8.81 8.38 -29.20
CA GLY A 22 -9.19 8.98 -27.92
C GLY A 22 -8.20 10.02 -27.38
N PHE A 23 -7.09 10.31 -28.06
CA PHE A 23 -6.16 11.35 -27.64
C PHE A 23 -6.69 12.75 -27.99
N PRO A 24 -6.76 13.71 -27.06
CA PRO A 24 -7.18 15.07 -27.37
C PRO A 24 -6.08 15.79 -28.17
N ASN A 25 -6.43 16.30 -29.34
CA ASN A 25 -5.58 17.10 -30.19
C ASN A 25 -6.25 18.42 -30.54
N ASN A 26 -5.45 19.46 -30.62
CA ASN A 26 -5.93 20.77 -31.13
C ASN A 26 -5.68 20.84 -32.63
N PHE A 27 -6.74 21.09 -33.38
CA PHE A 27 -6.70 21.29 -34.83
C PHE A 27 -6.80 22.78 -35.16
N ARG A 28 -6.29 23.17 -36.32
CA ARG A 28 -6.46 24.53 -36.84
C ARG A 28 -7.93 24.78 -37.17
N ALA A 29 -8.37 26.04 -37.03
CA ALA A 29 -9.75 26.43 -37.33
C ALA A 29 -10.20 26.00 -38.74
N GLU A 30 -9.31 26.12 -39.73
CA GLU A 30 -9.57 25.69 -41.12
C GLU A 30 -9.94 24.20 -41.23
N ILE A 31 -9.37 23.32 -40.39
CA ILE A 31 -9.69 21.90 -40.35
C ILE A 31 -11.06 21.69 -39.69
N LEU A 32 -11.31 22.38 -38.59
CA LEU A 32 -12.58 22.28 -37.85
C LEU A 32 -13.76 22.82 -38.62
N GLU A 33 -13.55 23.81 -39.51
CA GLU A 33 -14.58 24.33 -40.43
C GLU A 33 -14.95 23.33 -41.52
N LYS A 34 -14.01 22.47 -41.94
CA LYS A 34 -14.20 21.55 -43.08
C LYS A 34 -14.44 20.11 -42.66
N CYS A 35 -14.04 19.74 -41.45
CA CYS A 35 -14.15 18.37 -40.92
C CYS A 35 -14.92 18.39 -39.61
N ASN A 36 -16.06 17.71 -39.55
CA ASN A 36 -16.86 17.57 -38.33
C ASN A 36 -16.50 16.32 -37.51
N ALA A 37 -15.87 15.32 -38.13
CA ALA A 37 -15.50 14.08 -37.48
C ALA A 37 -14.29 13.43 -38.14
N VAL A 38 -13.60 12.59 -37.39
CA VAL A 38 -12.62 11.64 -37.91
C VAL A 38 -13.20 10.23 -37.81
N VAL A 39 -12.94 9.43 -38.83
CA VAL A 39 -13.35 8.02 -38.88
C VAL A 39 -12.06 7.17 -39.04
N LEU A 40 -11.87 6.23 -38.11
CA LEU A 40 -10.79 5.27 -38.13
C LEU A 40 -11.36 3.88 -38.43
N HIS A 41 -10.84 3.23 -39.44
CA HIS A 41 -11.02 1.80 -39.66
C HIS A 41 -9.77 1.05 -39.20
N ALA A 42 -9.95 0.10 -38.30
CA ALA A 42 -8.90 -0.72 -37.73
C ALA A 42 -9.37 -2.17 -37.59
N GLU A 43 -8.51 -3.03 -37.17
CA GLU A 43 -8.81 -4.43 -36.86
C GLU A 43 -8.34 -4.74 -35.43
N VAL A 44 -9.13 -5.51 -34.70
CA VAL A 44 -8.78 -6.06 -33.40
C VAL A 44 -8.97 -7.57 -33.48
N ASP A 45 -7.89 -8.32 -33.34
CA ASP A 45 -7.86 -9.79 -33.47
C ASP A 45 -8.51 -10.29 -34.78
N GLY A 46 -8.23 -9.59 -35.89
CA GLY A 46 -8.76 -9.92 -37.22
C GLY A 46 -10.23 -9.51 -37.44
N LYS A 47 -10.85 -8.82 -36.50
CA LYS A 47 -12.23 -8.33 -36.59
C LYS A 47 -12.25 -6.83 -36.88
N PRO A 48 -13.13 -6.36 -37.79
CA PRO A 48 -13.19 -4.95 -38.16
C PRO A 48 -13.70 -4.09 -36.99
N LEU A 49 -12.98 -3.02 -36.74
CA LEU A 49 -13.33 -1.98 -35.78
C LEU A 49 -13.46 -0.64 -36.53
N LYS A 50 -14.58 0.06 -36.33
CA LYS A 50 -14.77 1.42 -36.83
C LYS A 50 -15.01 2.37 -35.68
N ILE A 51 -14.17 3.40 -35.58
CA ILE A 51 -14.29 4.45 -34.56
C ILE A 51 -14.61 5.77 -35.30
N ARG A 52 -15.71 6.41 -34.94
CA ARG A 52 -16.05 7.75 -35.40
C ARG A 52 -16.00 8.70 -34.20
N ARG A 53 -15.18 9.74 -34.29
CA ARG A 53 -15.06 10.76 -33.23
C ARG A 53 -15.32 12.14 -33.79
N SER A 54 -16.18 12.93 -33.13
CA SER A 54 -16.40 14.33 -33.47
C SER A 54 -15.16 15.18 -33.24
N LEU A 55 -14.84 16.06 -34.17
CA LEU A 55 -13.82 17.08 -34.06
C LEU A 55 -14.39 18.42 -33.58
N GLU A 56 -15.71 18.56 -33.58
CA GLU A 56 -16.37 19.79 -33.17
C GLU A 56 -16.24 20.00 -31.67
N VAL A 57 -15.57 21.09 -31.28
CA VAL A 57 -15.46 21.56 -29.90
C VAL A 57 -16.64 22.48 -29.56
N LYS A 58 -17.84 22.17 -29.98
CA LYS A 58 -19.04 22.89 -29.53
C LYS A 58 -19.36 22.44 -28.11
N ASN A 59 -19.12 23.29 -27.13
CA ASN A 59 -19.42 23.11 -25.71
C ASN A 59 -18.62 22.03 -25.00
N GLU A 60 -17.35 21.78 -25.38
CA GLU A 60 -16.45 20.80 -24.73
C GLU A 60 -17.01 19.35 -24.64
N LEU A 61 -18.05 19.03 -25.40
CA LEU A 61 -18.68 17.73 -25.35
C LEU A 61 -17.90 16.71 -26.19
N PHE A 62 -17.33 15.74 -25.50
CA PHE A 62 -16.77 14.56 -26.13
C PHE A 62 -17.89 13.73 -26.77
N TYR A 63 -17.76 13.39 -28.07
CA TYR A 63 -18.66 12.44 -28.73
C TYR A 63 -17.85 11.48 -29.58
N ALA A 64 -18.06 10.19 -29.37
CA ALA A 64 -17.47 9.13 -30.14
C ALA A 64 -18.44 7.95 -30.31
N VAL A 65 -18.34 7.26 -31.43
CA VAL A 65 -19.08 6.05 -31.73
C VAL A 65 -18.09 4.93 -32.03
N ILE A 66 -18.25 3.80 -31.39
CA ILE A 66 -17.50 2.56 -31.66
C ILE A 66 -18.48 1.59 -32.33
N ASP A 67 -18.08 1.07 -33.49
CA ASP A 67 -18.78 0.00 -34.21
C ASP A 67 -17.84 -1.21 -34.26
N PHE A 68 -18.26 -2.29 -33.63
CA PHE A 68 -17.48 -3.51 -33.51
C PHE A 68 -18.40 -4.74 -33.54
N GLU A 69 -18.10 -5.72 -34.37
CA GLU A 69 -18.89 -6.96 -34.52
C GLU A 69 -20.38 -6.74 -34.80
N GLY A 70 -20.75 -5.62 -35.45
CA GLY A 70 -22.15 -5.28 -35.77
C GLY A 70 -22.90 -4.65 -34.58
N GLY A 71 -22.23 -4.41 -33.46
CA GLY A 71 -22.73 -3.61 -32.34
C GLY A 71 -22.19 -2.18 -32.41
N GLN A 72 -23.07 -1.19 -32.23
CA GLN A 72 -22.69 0.23 -32.20
C GLN A 72 -22.95 0.80 -30.81
N THR A 73 -21.91 1.43 -30.23
CA THR A 73 -21.99 2.09 -28.93
C THR A 73 -21.61 3.57 -29.03
N GLU A 74 -22.39 4.42 -28.35
CA GLU A 74 -22.19 5.87 -28.34
C GLU A 74 -21.60 6.32 -27.01
N HIS A 75 -20.62 7.22 -27.06
CA HIS A 75 -19.89 7.70 -25.88
C HIS A 75 -19.90 9.22 -25.85
N HIS A 76 -20.34 9.78 -24.72
CA HIS A 76 -20.38 11.22 -24.45
C HIS A 76 -19.31 11.69 -23.47
N SER A 77 -18.38 10.81 -23.08
CA SER A 77 -17.26 11.13 -22.21
C SER A 77 -16.03 10.31 -22.55
N GLN A 78 -14.85 10.88 -22.28
CA GLN A 78 -13.58 10.17 -22.40
C GLN A 78 -13.53 8.91 -21.52
N ALA A 79 -14.19 8.95 -20.35
CA ALA A 79 -14.24 7.85 -19.42
C ALA A 79 -15.02 6.65 -19.99
N SER A 80 -16.23 6.88 -20.52
CA SER A 80 -17.05 5.80 -21.11
C SER A 80 -16.41 5.23 -22.37
N PHE A 81 -15.86 6.08 -23.23
CA PHE A 81 -15.11 5.65 -24.41
C PHE A 81 -13.90 4.78 -24.04
N SER A 82 -13.08 5.25 -23.10
CA SER A 82 -11.88 4.50 -22.67
C SER A 82 -12.23 3.16 -22.03
N ALA A 83 -13.30 3.11 -21.24
CA ALA A 83 -13.75 1.86 -20.60
C ALA A 83 -14.14 0.81 -21.64
N GLU A 84 -14.96 1.20 -22.65
CA GLU A 84 -15.36 0.32 -23.74
C GLU A 84 -14.16 -0.11 -24.59
N PHE A 85 -13.31 0.84 -24.96
CA PHE A 85 -12.14 0.56 -25.77
C PHE A 85 -11.18 -0.40 -25.08
N PHE A 86 -10.92 -0.25 -23.78
CA PHE A 86 -10.12 -1.21 -23.00
C PHE A 86 -10.79 -2.58 -22.92
N GLN A 87 -12.11 -2.63 -22.79
CA GLN A 87 -12.84 -3.88 -22.78
C GLN A 87 -12.73 -4.63 -24.12
N LEU A 88 -12.84 -3.93 -25.25
CA LEU A 88 -12.64 -4.49 -26.59
C LEU A 88 -11.22 -5.07 -26.76
N LEU A 89 -10.24 -4.44 -26.14
CA LEU A 89 -8.85 -4.91 -26.14
C LEU A 89 -8.56 -5.98 -25.05
N GLY A 90 -9.58 -6.46 -24.35
CA GLY A 90 -9.41 -7.44 -23.27
C GLY A 90 -8.68 -6.90 -22.03
N LEU A 91 -8.52 -5.59 -21.91
CA LEU A 91 -7.81 -4.94 -20.81
C LEU A 91 -8.76 -4.55 -19.68
N LYS A 92 -8.34 -4.78 -18.44
CA LYS A 92 -9.06 -4.34 -17.25
C LYS A 92 -8.34 -3.16 -16.62
N PRO A 93 -8.85 -1.91 -16.77
CA PRO A 93 -8.21 -0.75 -16.19
C PRO A 93 -8.21 -0.84 -14.68
N PRO A 94 -7.05 -0.65 -14.01
CA PRO A 94 -6.95 -0.67 -12.56
C PRO A 94 -7.64 0.54 -11.93
N ARG A 95 -8.08 0.38 -10.69
CA ARG A 95 -8.54 1.49 -9.85
C ARG A 95 -7.32 2.10 -9.18
N LEU A 96 -7.00 3.34 -9.54
CA LEU A 96 -5.80 4.05 -9.13
C LEU A 96 -6.13 5.18 -8.16
N VAL A 97 -5.08 5.71 -7.53
CA VAL A 97 -5.17 6.90 -6.69
C VAL A 97 -4.86 8.13 -7.52
N SER A 98 -5.76 9.12 -7.51
CA SER A 98 -5.53 10.42 -8.13
C SER A 98 -4.53 11.25 -7.33
N THR A 99 -4.00 12.32 -7.92
CA THR A 99 -3.15 13.31 -7.23
C THR A 99 -3.86 14.01 -6.06
N GLN A 100 -5.19 14.00 -6.05
CA GLN A 100 -6.03 14.50 -4.94
C GLN A 100 -6.37 13.41 -3.91
N GLY A 101 -5.93 12.18 -4.16
CA GLY A 101 -6.15 11.05 -3.25
C GLY A 101 -7.46 10.31 -3.45
N GLU A 102 -8.26 10.65 -4.47
CA GLU A 102 -9.54 10.03 -4.82
C GLU A 102 -9.36 8.84 -5.78
N GLU A 103 -10.43 8.07 -5.96
CA GLU A 103 -10.46 7.00 -6.95
C GLU A 103 -10.46 7.56 -8.37
N THR A 104 -9.61 6.98 -9.20
CA THR A 104 -9.57 7.28 -10.62
C THR A 104 -9.23 6.05 -11.46
N LYS A 105 -9.45 6.12 -12.76
CA LYS A 105 -9.09 5.09 -13.73
C LYS A 105 -8.24 5.69 -14.83
N PRO A 106 -7.35 4.90 -15.48
CA PRO A 106 -6.67 5.35 -16.67
C PRO A 106 -7.66 5.57 -17.82
N TYR A 107 -7.37 6.56 -18.64
CA TYR A 107 -8.03 6.78 -19.92
C TYR A 107 -7.09 6.38 -21.05
N ILE A 108 -7.63 6.14 -22.23
CA ILE A 108 -6.80 5.88 -23.42
C ILE A 108 -5.85 7.05 -23.70
N ALA A 109 -6.29 8.29 -23.43
CA ALA A 109 -5.47 9.49 -23.54
C ALA A 109 -4.27 9.53 -22.60
N THR A 110 -4.33 8.82 -21.46
CA THR A 110 -3.19 8.69 -20.55
C THR A 110 -2.28 7.52 -20.92
N LEU A 111 -2.80 6.49 -21.57
CA LEU A 111 -2.02 5.32 -21.99
C LEU A 111 -1.31 5.53 -23.32
N LEU A 112 -1.98 6.18 -24.27
CA LEU A 112 -1.51 6.36 -25.64
C LEU A 112 -0.13 7.05 -25.76
N PRO A 113 0.29 7.97 -24.86
CA PRO A 113 1.63 8.55 -24.90
C PRO A 113 2.79 7.54 -24.78
N LEU A 114 2.55 6.30 -24.40
CA LEU A 114 3.55 5.23 -24.48
C LEU A 114 3.83 4.80 -25.94
N PHE A 115 2.84 4.98 -26.82
CA PHE A 115 2.84 4.52 -28.21
C PHE A 115 2.67 5.65 -29.24
N TYR A 116 2.58 6.90 -28.78
CA TYR A 116 2.40 8.07 -29.62
C TYR A 116 3.24 9.26 -29.14
N LEU A 117 4.15 9.70 -30.00
CA LEU A 117 4.95 10.91 -29.80
C LEU A 117 4.41 12.04 -30.70
N ILE A 118 3.90 13.08 -30.04
CA ILE A 118 3.42 14.29 -30.73
C ILE A 118 4.57 15.19 -31.11
N GLN A 119 4.48 15.87 -32.25
CA GLN A 119 5.46 16.84 -32.72
C GLN A 119 5.78 17.92 -31.67
N GLY A 120 7.03 18.32 -31.59
CA GLY A 120 7.53 19.34 -30.65
C GLY A 120 7.73 18.77 -29.25
N HIS A 121 6.93 19.18 -28.31
CA HIS A 121 7.11 18.81 -26.89
C HIS A 121 7.04 17.31 -26.59
N GLY A 122 6.55 16.46 -27.50
CA GLY A 122 6.57 15.00 -27.34
C GLY A 122 7.96 14.40 -27.37
N TYR A 123 8.96 15.13 -27.88
CA TYR A 123 10.36 14.68 -27.97
C TYR A 123 11.25 15.28 -26.88
N SER A 124 10.69 16.01 -25.92
CA SER A 124 11.44 16.62 -24.82
C SER A 124 11.31 15.89 -23.48
N THR A 125 10.33 14.99 -23.37
CA THR A 125 10.07 14.21 -22.14
C THR A 125 9.72 12.77 -22.50
N ALA A 126 10.08 11.82 -21.64
CA ALA A 126 9.80 10.39 -21.86
C ALA A 126 8.30 10.05 -21.85
N TYR A 127 7.49 10.88 -21.23
CA TYR A 127 6.03 10.68 -21.18
C TYR A 127 5.31 12.01 -21.06
N ARG A 128 4.33 12.24 -21.92
CA ARG A 128 3.53 13.46 -21.90
C ARG A 128 2.06 13.17 -22.22
N ALA A 129 1.27 13.03 -21.16
CA ALA A 129 -0.18 12.95 -21.28
C ALA A 129 -0.83 14.35 -21.36
N PRO A 130 -2.04 14.46 -21.93
CA PRO A 130 -2.80 15.72 -21.99
C PRO A 130 -3.14 16.30 -20.62
N SER A 131 -3.28 15.42 -19.62
CA SER A 131 -3.56 15.76 -18.23
C SER A 131 -2.80 14.82 -17.29
N SER A 132 -2.39 15.34 -16.14
CA SER A 132 -1.70 14.58 -15.09
C SER A 132 -2.58 14.62 -13.83
N PHE A 133 -3.37 13.58 -13.64
CA PHE A 133 -4.30 13.45 -12.52
C PHE A 133 -4.13 12.14 -11.73
N ILE A 134 -3.29 11.22 -12.20
CA ILE A 134 -2.96 9.96 -11.54
C ILE A 134 -1.63 10.13 -10.83
N THR A 135 -1.52 9.65 -9.59
CA THR A 135 -0.24 9.64 -8.85
C THR A 135 0.77 8.75 -9.58
N ASP A 136 1.99 9.26 -9.81
CA ASP A 136 3.05 8.58 -10.58
C ASP A 136 2.57 8.05 -11.96
N GLN A 137 1.80 8.86 -12.68
CA GLN A 137 1.02 8.47 -13.86
C GLN A 137 1.82 7.71 -14.91
N PHE A 138 3.06 8.11 -15.22
CA PHE A 138 3.90 7.39 -16.19
C PHE A 138 4.16 5.94 -15.77
N ALA A 139 4.60 5.74 -14.53
CA ALA A 139 4.85 4.41 -13.99
C ALA A 139 3.57 3.56 -13.94
N GLU A 140 2.44 4.15 -13.57
CA GLU A 140 1.15 3.45 -13.54
C GLU A 140 0.67 3.06 -14.95
N MET A 141 0.89 3.91 -15.96
CA MET A 141 0.53 3.58 -17.34
C MET A 141 1.41 2.48 -17.91
N VAL A 142 2.70 2.48 -17.63
CA VAL A 142 3.59 1.37 -18.00
C VAL A 142 3.18 0.09 -17.28
N ARG A 143 2.91 0.14 -15.98
CA ARG A 143 2.41 -1.02 -15.23
C ARG A 143 1.13 -1.58 -15.85
N PHE A 144 0.18 -0.72 -16.15
CA PHE A 144 -1.08 -1.11 -16.79
C PHE A 144 -0.84 -1.72 -18.18
N ALA A 145 -0.05 -1.08 -19.03
CA ALA A 145 0.27 -1.61 -20.37
C ALA A 145 0.94 -2.99 -20.31
N PHE A 146 1.81 -3.21 -19.35
CA PHE A 146 2.56 -4.46 -19.19
C PHE A 146 1.80 -5.52 -18.36
N GLY A 147 0.58 -5.25 -17.89
CA GLY A 147 -0.21 -6.17 -17.08
C GLY A 147 0.34 -6.38 -15.67
N LEU A 148 1.07 -5.40 -15.14
CA LEU A 148 1.65 -5.44 -13.80
C LEU A 148 0.70 -4.83 -12.76
N ASN A 149 0.85 -5.24 -11.51
CA ASN A 149 0.07 -4.68 -10.42
C ASN A 149 0.34 -3.18 -10.25
N PRO A 150 -0.69 -2.35 -10.02
CA PRO A 150 -0.50 -0.93 -9.78
C PRO A 150 0.28 -0.69 -8.49
N LYS A 151 1.14 0.33 -8.48
CA LYS A 151 1.85 0.80 -7.29
C LYS A 151 0.91 1.51 -6.32
N HIS A 152 0.01 2.34 -6.86
CA HIS A 152 -0.96 3.15 -6.13
C HIS A 152 -2.39 2.65 -6.36
N SER A 153 -2.67 1.40 -5.95
CA SER A 153 -4.02 0.83 -6.00
C SER A 153 -4.94 1.55 -5.03
N PHE A 154 -6.09 2.02 -5.52
CA PHE A 154 -7.13 2.60 -4.67
C PHE A 154 -7.75 1.58 -3.72
N GLU A 155 -7.86 0.33 -4.13
CA GLU A 155 -8.38 -0.76 -3.30
C GLU A 155 -7.49 -1.02 -2.10
N ILE A 156 -6.16 -1.07 -2.31
CA ILE A 156 -5.19 -1.21 -1.21
C ILE A 156 -5.27 0.01 -0.29
N LYS A 157 -5.34 1.23 -0.84
CA LYS A 157 -5.47 2.46 -0.04
C LYS A 157 -6.74 2.45 0.80
N LYS A 158 -7.89 2.08 0.20
CA LYS A 158 -9.17 1.99 0.90
C LYS A 158 -9.11 0.96 2.03
N SER A 159 -8.64 -0.26 1.72
CA SER A 159 -8.47 -1.32 2.74
C SER A 159 -7.56 -0.86 3.87
N LEU A 160 -6.51 -0.11 3.58
CA LEU A 160 -5.58 0.42 4.59
C LEU A 160 -6.23 1.48 5.48
N ILE A 161 -7.12 2.32 4.94
CA ILE A 161 -7.91 3.29 5.71
C ILE A 161 -8.92 2.55 6.60
N ASP A 162 -9.63 1.56 6.06
CA ASP A 162 -10.61 0.78 6.78
C ASP A 162 -9.96 0.00 7.95
N GLU A 163 -8.81 -0.65 7.71
CA GLU A 163 -8.06 -1.37 8.75
C GLU A 163 -7.47 -0.42 9.82
N LYS A 164 -6.99 0.76 9.44
CA LYS A 164 -6.55 1.78 10.42
C LYS A 164 -7.70 2.26 11.30
N SER A 165 -8.88 2.49 10.71
CA SER A 165 -10.08 2.86 11.47
C SER A 165 -10.51 1.74 12.43
N ALA A 166 -10.43 0.48 11.97
CA ALA A 166 -10.69 -0.70 12.82
C ALA A 166 -9.68 -0.79 13.98
N LEU A 167 -8.40 -0.51 13.72
CA LEU A 167 -7.34 -0.47 14.74
C LEU A 167 -7.62 0.57 15.83
N GLU A 168 -8.02 1.78 15.42
CA GLU A 168 -8.39 2.84 16.37
C GLU A 168 -9.60 2.45 17.22
N ALA A 169 -10.64 1.86 16.59
CA ALA A 169 -11.82 1.39 17.31
C ALA A 169 -11.46 0.27 18.30
N GLN A 170 -10.60 -0.67 17.89
CA GLN A 170 -10.14 -1.77 18.75
C GLN A 170 -9.28 -1.25 19.91
N THR A 171 -8.40 -0.28 19.66
CA THR A 171 -7.58 0.36 20.69
C THR A 171 -8.45 1.05 21.74
N ARG A 172 -9.53 1.74 21.33
CA ARG A 172 -10.49 2.34 22.28
C ARG A 172 -11.15 1.30 23.17
N LYS A 173 -11.53 0.13 22.61
CA LYS A 173 -12.09 -0.99 23.40
C LYS A 173 -11.09 -1.53 24.41
N ILE A 174 -9.83 -1.70 24.02
CA ILE A 174 -8.74 -2.16 24.89
C ILE A 174 -8.56 -1.17 26.05
N VAL A 175 -8.46 0.14 25.77
CA VAL A 175 -8.31 1.17 26.83
C VAL A 175 -9.49 1.15 27.80
N ALA A 176 -10.72 0.97 27.32
CA ALA A 176 -11.89 0.86 28.19
C ALA A 176 -11.83 -0.41 29.05
N ALA A 177 -11.50 -1.56 28.48
CA ALA A 177 -11.36 -2.83 29.20
C ALA A 177 -10.20 -2.79 30.22
N GLN A 178 -9.07 -2.16 29.87
CA GLN A 178 -7.94 -1.95 30.78
C GLN A 178 -8.35 -1.14 32.02
N ARG A 179 -9.09 -0.05 31.84
CA ARG A 179 -9.58 0.77 32.96
C ARG A 179 -10.48 -0.03 33.90
N VAL A 180 -11.38 -0.87 33.35
CA VAL A 180 -12.23 -1.76 34.15
C VAL A 180 -11.38 -2.76 34.91
N PHE A 181 -10.45 -3.41 34.24
CA PHE A 181 -9.53 -4.36 34.86
C PHE A 181 -8.68 -3.72 35.95
N GLU A 182 -8.09 -2.54 35.71
CA GLU A 182 -7.30 -1.79 36.70
C GLU A 182 -8.13 -1.40 37.93
N TYR A 183 -9.39 -0.97 37.73
CA TYR A 183 -10.28 -0.66 38.85
C TYR A 183 -10.58 -1.90 39.69
N GLN A 184 -10.92 -3.01 39.07
CA GLN A 184 -11.28 -4.27 39.78
C GLN A 184 -10.05 -4.98 40.39
N SER A 185 -8.87 -4.80 39.84
CA SER A 185 -7.64 -5.42 40.33
C SER A 185 -7.04 -4.72 41.58
N ARG A 186 -7.52 -3.53 41.90
CA ARG A 186 -7.03 -2.80 43.08
C ARG A 186 -7.25 -3.61 44.36
N GLY A 187 -6.18 -3.85 45.09
CA GLY A 187 -6.24 -4.58 46.36
C GLY A 187 -6.47 -6.10 46.21
N VAL A 188 -6.34 -6.67 45.03
CA VAL A 188 -6.51 -8.12 44.76
C VAL A 188 -5.26 -8.72 44.17
N ASP A 189 -4.68 -9.70 44.86
CA ASP A 189 -3.62 -10.54 44.30
C ASP A 189 -4.26 -11.72 43.54
N ASP A 190 -4.26 -11.64 42.20
CA ASP A 190 -4.83 -12.65 41.31
C ASP A 190 -3.82 -13.74 40.87
N SER A 191 -2.67 -13.85 41.56
CA SER A 191 -1.67 -14.88 41.28
C SER A 191 -2.20 -16.28 41.53
N ASP A 192 -1.76 -17.24 40.70
CA ASP A 192 -2.14 -18.65 40.86
C ASP A 192 -1.67 -19.22 42.19
N VAL A 193 -0.55 -18.71 42.71
CA VAL A 193 -0.02 -19.08 44.03
C VAL A 193 -0.98 -18.67 45.15
N ASN A 194 -1.48 -17.41 45.10
CA ASN A 194 -2.44 -16.91 46.08
C ASN A 194 -3.78 -17.68 45.99
N GLN A 195 -4.29 -17.89 44.76
CA GLN A 195 -5.51 -18.68 44.57
C GLN A 195 -5.40 -20.08 45.14
N ALA A 196 -4.28 -20.78 44.86
CA ALA A 196 -4.04 -22.13 45.42
C ALA A 196 -3.93 -22.11 46.96
N ALA A 197 -3.31 -21.05 47.54
CA ALA A 197 -3.21 -20.88 48.97
C ALA A 197 -4.60 -20.64 49.62
N LEU A 198 -5.44 -19.81 49.03
CA LEU A 198 -6.80 -19.54 49.47
C LEU A 198 -7.69 -20.80 49.37
N GLN A 199 -7.57 -21.56 48.29
CA GLN A 199 -8.28 -22.82 48.13
C GLN A 199 -7.92 -23.82 49.23
N ARG A 200 -6.61 -24.02 49.49
CA ARG A 200 -6.13 -24.89 50.59
C ARG A 200 -6.63 -24.40 51.96
N SER A 201 -6.62 -23.07 52.16
CA SER A 201 -7.14 -22.49 53.41
C SER A 201 -8.65 -22.71 53.56
N SER A 202 -9.43 -22.58 52.48
CA SER A 202 -10.86 -22.87 52.46
C SER A 202 -11.15 -24.33 52.80
N GLU A 203 -10.43 -25.28 52.20
CA GLU A 203 -10.55 -26.72 52.48
C GLU A 203 -10.18 -27.02 53.94
N ASN A 204 -9.09 -26.47 54.46
CA ASN A 204 -8.69 -26.66 55.85
C ASN A 204 -9.73 -26.10 56.86
N LEU A 205 -10.24 -24.89 56.62
CA LEU A 205 -11.30 -24.29 57.45
C LEU A 205 -12.58 -25.14 57.42
N THR A 206 -12.95 -25.68 56.24
CA THR A 206 -14.10 -26.55 56.13
C THR A 206 -13.89 -27.81 56.95
N GLN A 207 -12.72 -28.48 56.89
CA GLN A 207 -12.38 -29.64 57.71
C GLN A 207 -12.40 -29.34 59.23
N GLN A 208 -11.88 -28.15 59.64
CA GLN A 208 -11.91 -27.70 61.04
C GLN A 208 -13.36 -27.47 61.52
N LEU A 209 -14.21 -26.84 60.69
CA LEU A 209 -15.63 -26.63 61.01
C LEU A 209 -16.37 -27.97 61.16
N ASP A 210 -16.12 -28.94 60.28
CA ASP A 210 -16.75 -30.25 60.37
C ASP A 210 -16.28 -31.03 61.60
N GLY A 211 -14.96 -30.94 61.93
CA GLY A 211 -14.39 -31.51 63.15
C GLY A 211 -15.00 -30.90 64.45
N LEU A 212 -15.18 -29.58 64.45
CA LEU A 212 -15.82 -28.89 65.59
C LEU A 212 -17.30 -29.26 65.74
N ARG A 213 -18.04 -29.34 64.66
CA ARG A 213 -19.45 -29.81 64.66
C ARG A 213 -19.59 -31.19 65.23
N ALA A 214 -18.69 -32.12 64.80
CA ALA A 214 -18.68 -33.48 65.32
C ALA A 214 -18.30 -33.54 66.83
N SER A 215 -17.51 -32.59 67.33
CA SER A 215 -17.07 -32.53 68.75
C SER A 215 -18.12 -31.90 69.67
N VAL A 216 -19.08 -31.15 69.17
CA VAL A 216 -20.17 -30.55 69.97
C VAL A 216 -21.06 -31.65 70.60
N ASP A 217 -21.13 -32.82 69.99
CA ASP A 217 -21.92 -33.96 70.48
C ASP A 217 -21.22 -34.78 71.58
N ALA A 218 -19.90 -34.53 71.81
CA ALA A 218 -19.08 -35.29 72.78
C ALA A 218 -18.68 -34.39 74.00
N LYS A 219 -19.41 -34.45 75.08
CA LYS A 219 -19.09 -33.77 76.33
C LYS A 219 -17.69 -34.19 76.83
N GLY A 220 -16.70 -33.29 76.72
CA GLY A 220 -15.39 -33.43 77.34
C GLY A 220 -14.16 -33.09 76.48
N THR A 221 -14.31 -32.77 75.23
CA THR A 221 -13.19 -32.55 74.27
C THR A 221 -12.97 -31.10 73.88
N ALA A 222 -13.75 -30.15 74.40
CA ALA A 222 -13.67 -28.72 74.01
C ALA A 222 -12.26 -28.10 74.23
N SER A 223 -11.62 -28.36 75.35
CA SER A 223 -10.30 -27.84 75.68
C SER A 223 -9.17 -28.42 74.78
N SER A 224 -9.25 -29.71 74.45
CA SER A 224 -8.28 -30.36 73.54
C SER A 224 -8.40 -29.86 72.10
N THR A 225 -9.66 -29.59 71.66
CA THR A 225 -9.92 -29.07 70.33
C THR A 225 -9.47 -27.63 70.16
N LEU A 226 -9.66 -26.80 71.21
CA LEU A 226 -9.12 -25.40 71.24
C LEU A 226 -7.60 -25.37 71.27
N ALA A 227 -6.96 -26.28 72.01
CA ALA A 227 -5.49 -26.40 72.03
C ALA A 227 -4.92 -26.83 70.64
N GLU A 228 -5.63 -27.71 69.94
CA GLU A 228 -5.23 -28.09 68.58
C GLU A 228 -5.44 -26.94 67.58
N LEU A 229 -6.51 -26.17 67.69
CA LEU A 229 -6.72 -24.93 66.89
C LEU A 229 -5.60 -23.89 67.16
N LEU A 230 -5.22 -23.69 68.41
CA LEU A 230 -4.08 -22.80 68.75
C LEU A 230 -2.82 -23.25 68.05
N ARG A 231 -2.47 -24.52 68.12
CA ARG A 231 -1.30 -25.10 67.46
C ARG A 231 -1.33 -24.89 65.94
N GLN A 232 -2.50 -25.07 65.31
CA GLN A 232 -2.66 -24.81 63.90
C GLN A 232 -2.51 -23.33 63.55
N LYS A 233 -2.99 -22.39 64.38
CA LYS A 233 -2.76 -20.96 64.18
C LYS A 233 -1.28 -20.59 64.28
N ASP A 234 -0.53 -21.15 65.22
CA ASP A 234 0.91 -20.95 65.33
C ASP A 234 1.67 -21.42 64.05
N VAL A 235 1.26 -22.55 63.47
CA VAL A 235 1.80 -23.02 62.20
C VAL A 235 1.47 -22.08 61.04
N GLN A 236 0.22 -21.57 60.98
CA GLN A 236 -0.19 -20.64 59.95
C GLN A 236 0.59 -19.31 60.05
N ILE A 237 0.74 -18.74 61.22
CA ILE A 237 1.50 -17.51 61.47
C ILE A 237 2.95 -17.68 60.94
N ARG A 238 3.65 -18.76 61.31
CA ARG A 238 5.02 -19.02 60.85
C ARG A 238 5.11 -19.14 59.33
N ALA A 239 4.13 -19.81 58.70
CA ALA A 239 4.12 -19.98 57.24
C ALA A 239 3.92 -18.63 56.53
N ARG A 240 3.03 -17.75 57.07
CA ARG A 240 2.80 -16.44 56.48
C ARG A 240 3.97 -15.47 56.70
N GLN A 241 4.67 -15.58 57.83
CA GLN A 241 5.89 -14.79 58.09
C GLN A 241 7.00 -15.15 57.07
N LEU A 242 7.15 -16.43 56.76
CA LEU A 242 8.11 -16.87 55.73
C LEU A 242 7.72 -16.36 54.34
N GLU A 243 6.43 -16.48 53.96
CA GLU A 243 5.92 -15.97 52.69
C GLU A 243 6.14 -14.44 52.56
N LEU A 244 5.90 -13.71 53.63
CA LEU A 244 6.10 -12.24 53.67
C LEU A 244 7.56 -11.88 53.42
N PHE A 245 8.51 -12.58 54.08
CA PHE A 245 9.93 -12.37 53.91
C PHE A 245 10.40 -12.64 52.47
N GLU A 246 9.94 -13.73 51.87
CA GLU A 246 10.25 -14.08 50.48
C GLU A 246 9.73 -13.05 49.49
N LEU A 247 8.48 -12.55 49.71
CA LEU A 247 7.86 -11.52 48.84
C LEU A 247 8.55 -10.16 48.96
N GLN A 248 8.91 -9.72 50.17
CA GLN A 248 9.64 -8.47 50.36
C GLN A 248 11.00 -8.49 49.65
N ASN A 249 11.73 -9.61 49.69
CA ASN A 249 12.96 -9.78 48.92
C ASN A 249 12.73 -9.75 47.42
N ARG A 250 11.63 -10.31 46.94
CA ARG A 250 11.24 -10.32 45.52
C ARG A 250 10.90 -8.93 45.02
N VAL A 251 10.15 -8.13 45.80
CA VAL A 251 9.82 -6.72 45.45
C VAL A 251 11.12 -5.92 45.29
N ALA A 252 12.06 -6.01 46.24
CA ALA A 252 13.34 -5.33 46.16
C ALA A 252 14.16 -5.71 44.90
N SER A 253 14.13 -6.99 44.51
CA SER A 253 14.79 -7.47 43.30
C SER A 253 14.14 -6.93 42.02
N ILE A 254 12.79 -6.86 41.97
CA ILE A 254 12.04 -6.31 40.81
C ILE A 254 12.35 -4.82 40.64
N GLU A 255 12.41 -4.05 41.71
CA GLU A 255 12.77 -2.64 41.65
C GLU A 255 14.17 -2.38 41.10
N THR A 256 15.13 -3.23 41.45
CA THR A 256 16.50 -3.16 40.89
C THR A 256 16.50 -3.41 39.38
N ILE A 257 15.84 -4.48 38.93
CA ILE A 257 15.73 -4.82 37.50
C ILE A 257 15.00 -3.71 36.73
N ARG A 258 13.94 -3.14 37.31
CA ARG A 258 13.21 -2.03 36.71
C ARG A 258 14.10 -0.80 36.50
N ALA A 259 14.91 -0.44 37.49
CA ALA A 259 15.82 0.69 37.37
C ALA A 259 16.87 0.50 36.25
N GLU A 260 17.39 -0.74 36.08
CA GLU A 260 18.28 -1.08 34.96
C GLU A 260 17.61 -0.93 33.60
N ILE A 261 16.36 -1.46 33.44
CA ILE A 261 15.62 -1.38 32.17
C ILE A 261 15.19 0.07 31.88
N ASP A 262 14.80 0.86 32.88
CA ASP A 262 14.48 2.29 32.71
C ASP A 262 15.69 3.08 32.20
N GLY A 263 16.91 2.77 32.66
CA GLY A 263 18.15 3.33 32.14
C GLY A 263 18.38 2.99 30.66
N GLU A 264 18.10 1.76 30.27
CA GLU A 264 18.22 1.29 28.88
C GLU A 264 17.20 1.94 27.95
N VAL A 265 15.94 2.08 28.42
CA VAL A 265 14.86 2.80 27.71
C VAL A 265 15.21 4.27 27.49
N GLN A 266 15.77 4.96 28.49
CA GLN A 266 16.21 6.34 28.33
C GLN A 266 17.32 6.47 27.28
N THR A 267 18.27 5.55 27.27
CA THR A 267 19.35 5.52 26.26
C THR A 267 18.78 5.30 24.84
N LEU A 268 17.81 4.40 24.68
CA LEU A 268 17.15 4.16 23.41
C LEU A 268 16.24 5.32 22.98
N ALA A 269 15.56 5.98 23.91
CA ALA A 269 14.74 7.16 23.62
C ALA A 269 15.57 8.34 23.12
N LEU A 270 16.75 8.58 23.71
CA LEU A 270 17.72 9.57 23.21
C LEU A 270 18.20 9.26 21.80
N ASN A 271 18.40 7.99 21.47
CA ASN A 271 18.74 7.56 20.11
C ASN A 271 17.57 7.74 19.13
N GLU A 272 16.33 7.58 19.57
CA GLU A 272 15.13 7.81 18.76
C GLU A 272 14.93 9.31 18.45
N GLU A 273 15.19 10.20 19.40
CA GLU A 273 15.20 11.66 19.17
C GLU A 273 16.30 12.07 18.20
N ALA A 274 17.51 11.52 18.35
CA ALA A 274 18.60 11.71 17.41
C ALA A 274 18.23 11.22 16.00
N LEU A 275 17.58 10.05 15.87
CA LEU A 275 17.03 9.53 14.60
C LEU A 275 15.91 10.42 14.04
N GLY A 276 15.09 11.03 14.87
CA GLY A 276 14.09 12.03 14.48
C GLY A 276 14.73 13.27 13.85
N ILE A 277 15.82 13.74 14.45
CA ILE A 277 16.64 14.84 13.93
C ILE A 277 17.30 14.42 12.61
N PHE A 278 17.83 13.21 12.49
CA PHE A 278 18.42 12.69 11.25
C PHE A 278 17.38 12.48 10.14
N LYS A 279 16.12 12.11 10.44
CA LYS A 279 15.02 12.07 9.46
C LYS A 279 14.70 13.46 8.91
N SER A 280 14.72 14.48 9.74
CA SER A 280 14.54 15.87 9.27
C SER A 280 15.72 16.34 8.42
N PHE A 281 16.94 15.83 8.65
CA PHE A 281 18.10 16.04 7.77
C PHE A 281 17.96 15.30 6.43
N GLN A 282 17.24 14.16 6.36
CA GLN A 282 16.96 13.48 5.09
C GLN A 282 15.99 14.28 4.19
N GLU A 283 15.08 15.06 4.78
CA GLU A 283 14.23 15.99 4.02
C GLU A 283 15.04 17.16 3.43
N ILE A 284 16.16 17.50 4.07
CA ILE A 284 17.11 18.53 3.62
C ILE A 284 18.17 17.95 2.66
N CYS A 285 18.58 16.70 2.85
CA CYS A 285 19.53 16.00 1.99
C CYS A 285 18.80 15.34 0.82
N ARG A 286 18.70 16.01 -0.31
CA ARG A 286 18.05 15.55 -1.55
C ARG A 286 18.77 14.40 -2.26
N THR A 287 19.66 13.68 -1.62
CA THR A 287 20.35 12.53 -2.21
C THR A 287 19.42 11.30 -2.14
N PRO A 288 18.83 10.83 -3.25
CA PRO A 288 17.99 9.64 -3.25
C PRO A 288 18.86 8.43 -2.92
N ASN A 289 18.37 7.60 -2.00
CA ASN A 289 18.98 6.34 -1.55
C ASN A 289 20.17 6.41 -0.58
N CYS A 290 20.21 7.36 0.33
CA CYS A 290 21.06 7.20 1.52
C CYS A 290 20.42 6.16 2.45
N GLY A 291 20.49 4.87 2.07
CA GLY A 291 19.89 3.74 2.79
C GLY A 291 20.59 3.38 4.10
N LEU A 292 21.52 4.21 4.57
CA LEU A 292 22.30 3.95 5.80
C LEU A 292 21.44 3.99 7.08
N PHE A 293 20.23 4.56 7.04
CA PHE A 293 19.44 4.79 8.25
C PHE A 293 18.06 4.12 8.27
N LEU A 294 17.55 3.59 7.15
CA LEU A 294 16.21 3.00 7.10
C LEU A 294 16.10 1.62 7.77
N GLY A 295 17.16 0.81 7.75
CA GLY A 295 17.14 -0.53 8.33
C GLY A 295 17.29 -0.57 9.86
N SER A 296 17.90 0.47 10.46
CA SER A 296 18.13 0.53 11.91
C SER A 296 16.93 1.12 12.67
N ALA A 297 16.17 2.06 12.09
CA ALA A 297 15.08 2.75 12.76
C ALA A 297 13.90 1.83 13.14
N GLU A 298 13.56 0.84 12.30
CA GLU A 298 12.51 -0.14 12.59
C GLU A 298 12.91 -1.11 13.71
N SER A 299 14.18 -1.47 13.79
CA SER A 299 14.71 -2.35 14.85
C SER A 299 14.71 -1.66 16.21
N TYR A 300 15.09 -0.37 16.28
CA TYR A 300 15.09 0.41 17.53
C TYR A 300 13.69 0.64 18.08
N GLY A 301 12.72 0.99 17.22
CA GLY A 301 11.33 1.18 17.64
C GLY A 301 10.70 -0.09 18.21
N LYS A 302 11.00 -1.25 17.64
CA LYS A 302 10.53 -2.56 18.13
C LYS A 302 11.17 -2.90 19.48
N ASN A 303 12.46 -2.68 19.64
CA ASN A 303 13.17 -2.92 20.91
C ASN A 303 12.67 -1.99 22.02
N LEU A 304 12.43 -0.72 21.73
CA LEU A 304 11.90 0.24 22.70
C LEU A 304 10.48 -0.14 23.16
N LEU A 305 9.62 -0.56 22.24
CA LEU A 305 8.27 -1.06 22.56
C LEU A 305 8.34 -2.32 23.42
N TYR A 306 9.19 -3.25 23.08
CA TYR A 306 9.40 -4.47 23.86
C TYR A 306 9.87 -4.20 25.28
N LEU A 307 10.84 -3.29 25.46
CA LEU A 307 11.31 -2.88 26.78
C LEU A 307 10.23 -2.14 27.58
N LYS A 308 9.46 -1.25 26.95
CA LYS A 308 8.31 -0.59 27.59
C LYS A 308 7.23 -1.57 28.04
N ASP A 309 6.97 -2.63 27.27
CA ASP A 309 6.04 -3.68 27.66
C ASP A 309 6.61 -4.53 28.81
N GLN A 310 7.90 -4.84 28.80
CA GLN A 310 8.57 -5.49 29.93
C GLN A 310 8.49 -4.66 31.22
N ILE A 311 8.71 -3.34 31.15
CA ILE A 311 8.53 -2.44 32.30
C ILE A 311 7.10 -2.51 32.83
N LYS A 312 6.09 -2.47 31.96
CA LYS A 312 4.68 -2.58 32.39
C LYS A 312 4.41 -3.88 33.12
N ASP A 313 4.96 -4.99 32.64
CA ASP A 313 4.79 -6.29 33.29
C ASP A 313 5.55 -6.36 34.62
N LEU A 314 6.74 -5.79 34.70
CA LEU A 314 7.49 -5.67 35.97
C LEU A 314 6.75 -4.78 36.97
N VAL A 315 6.26 -3.61 36.56
CA VAL A 315 5.45 -2.72 37.41
C VAL A 315 4.20 -3.43 37.91
N ARG A 316 3.50 -4.16 37.04
CA ARG A 316 2.31 -4.93 37.44
C ARG A 316 2.67 -6.03 38.43
N ASN A 317 3.78 -6.73 38.22
CA ASN A 317 4.24 -7.78 39.12
C ASN A 317 4.70 -7.20 40.47
N SER A 318 5.37 -6.04 40.50
CA SER A 318 5.72 -5.32 41.71
C SER A 318 4.48 -4.91 42.49
N GLN A 319 3.52 -4.25 41.85
CA GLN A 319 2.26 -3.83 42.47
C GLN A 319 1.48 -5.02 43.07
N ARG A 320 1.45 -6.16 42.38
CA ARG A 320 0.81 -7.36 42.93
C ARG A 320 1.55 -7.91 44.15
N ALA A 321 2.87 -7.91 44.08
CA ALA A 321 3.68 -8.36 45.22
C ALA A 321 3.53 -7.40 46.40
N GLU A 322 3.49 -6.08 46.20
CA GLU A 322 3.23 -5.07 47.23
C GLU A 322 1.83 -5.25 47.87
N ILE A 323 0.79 -5.40 47.04
CA ILE A 323 -0.58 -5.66 47.54
C ILE A 323 -0.58 -6.97 48.34
N ARG A 324 0.15 -7.99 47.89
CA ARG A 324 0.22 -9.25 48.62
C ARG A 324 0.99 -9.11 49.93
N VAL A 325 2.03 -8.30 49.99
CA VAL A 325 2.75 -7.97 51.22
C VAL A 325 1.78 -7.31 52.21
N GLU A 326 1.05 -6.28 51.78
CA GLU A 326 0.05 -5.58 52.62
C GLU A 326 -1.03 -6.55 53.14
N GLN A 327 -1.60 -7.39 52.30
CA GLN A 327 -2.55 -8.43 52.69
C GLN A 327 -1.99 -9.45 53.68
N LEU A 328 -0.72 -9.83 53.51
CA LEU A 328 -0.06 -10.75 54.43
C LEU A 328 0.21 -10.10 55.81
N GLU A 329 0.57 -8.83 55.83
CA GLU A 329 0.74 -8.06 57.06
C GLU A 329 -0.58 -7.95 57.82
N GLU A 330 -1.67 -7.53 57.15
CA GLU A 330 -2.99 -7.48 57.70
C GLU A 330 -3.47 -8.86 58.19
N ARG A 331 -3.20 -9.91 57.41
CA ARG A 331 -3.58 -11.26 57.80
C ARG A 331 -2.77 -11.81 59.00
N LEU A 332 -1.51 -11.42 59.10
CA LEU A 332 -0.68 -11.78 60.27
C LEU A 332 -1.19 -11.09 61.55
N GLU A 333 -1.66 -9.82 61.45
CA GLU A 333 -2.27 -9.12 62.55
C GLU A 333 -3.56 -9.80 63.01
N GLU A 334 -4.48 -10.11 62.08
CA GLU A 334 -5.74 -10.85 62.34
C GLU A 334 -5.47 -12.23 63.00
N LEU A 335 -4.48 -12.99 62.46
CA LEU A 335 -4.11 -14.30 63.03
C LEU A 335 -3.51 -14.15 64.42
N GLY A 336 -2.81 -13.06 64.70
CA GLY A 336 -2.32 -12.71 66.01
C GLY A 336 -3.44 -12.46 67.01
N GLU A 337 -4.46 -11.66 66.64
CA GLU A 337 -5.64 -11.39 67.44
C GLU A 337 -6.46 -12.68 67.69
N GLU A 338 -6.67 -13.46 66.66
CA GLU A 338 -7.40 -14.76 66.76
C GLU A 338 -6.68 -15.72 67.71
N ARG A 339 -5.35 -15.76 67.58
CA ARG A 339 -4.51 -16.57 68.47
C ARG A 339 -4.65 -16.09 69.93
N GLN A 340 -4.61 -14.77 70.17
CA GLN A 340 -4.76 -14.21 71.51
C GLN A 340 -6.15 -14.51 72.07
N THR A 341 -7.19 -14.41 71.27
CA THR A 341 -8.58 -14.75 71.66
C THR A 341 -8.68 -16.26 72.09
N LEU A 342 -8.03 -17.17 71.37
CA LEU A 342 -8.00 -18.60 71.73
C LEU A 342 -7.23 -18.84 73.02
N VAL A 343 -6.12 -18.13 73.27
CA VAL A 343 -5.34 -18.21 74.49
C VAL A 343 -6.20 -17.70 75.69
N ASP A 344 -6.88 -16.57 75.55
CA ASP A 344 -7.73 -15.98 76.57
C ASP A 344 -8.93 -16.88 76.91
N ASN A 345 -9.55 -17.52 75.89
CA ASN A 345 -10.61 -18.50 76.06
C ASN A 345 -10.13 -19.75 76.77
N LEU A 346 -8.92 -20.25 76.51
CA LEU A 346 -8.33 -21.38 77.20
C LEU A 346 -7.99 -21.07 78.68
N ALA A 347 -7.64 -19.80 78.99
CA ALA A 347 -7.28 -19.33 80.31
C ALA A 347 -8.48 -18.97 81.20
N SER A 348 -9.70 -18.82 80.66
CA SER A 348 -10.89 -18.41 81.38
C SER A 348 -11.64 -19.59 82.06
N PRO A 349 -11.70 -19.65 83.39
CA PRO A 349 -12.30 -20.76 84.08
C PRO A 349 -13.85 -20.77 84.11
N SER A 350 -14.53 -19.74 83.58
CA SER A 350 -15.95 -19.47 83.84
C SER A 350 -16.90 -19.62 82.65
N ALA A 351 -16.40 -19.93 81.42
CA ALA A 351 -17.27 -20.16 80.28
C ALA A 351 -17.59 -21.63 80.09
N SER A 352 -18.86 -21.97 79.80
CA SER A 352 -19.23 -23.35 79.47
C SER A 352 -18.50 -23.73 78.16
N GLY A 353 -17.98 -24.95 78.09
CA GLY A 353 -17.23 -25.42 76.89
C GLY A 353 -18.03 -25.29 75.57
N VAL A 354 -19.36 -25.21 75.69
CA VAL A 354 -20.26 -25.02 74.53
C VAL A 354 -20.22 -23.59 73.98
N ASP A 355 -20.16 -22.55 74.86
CA ASP A 355 -20.08 -21.15 74.41
C ASP A 355 -18.75 -20.86 73.70
N GLN A 356 -17.65 -21.49 74.15
CA GLN A 356 -16.33 -21.40 73.50
C GLN A 356 -16.32 -22.04 72.10
N LEU A 357 -16.99 -23.18 71.95
CA LEU A 357 -17.14 -23.86 70.67
C LEU A 357 -18.01 -23.07 69.68
N VAL A 358 -19.14 -22.48 70.16
CA VAL A 358 -19.99 -21.62 69.32
C VAL A 358 -19.22 -20.40 68.81
N THR A 359 -18.43 -19.75 69.65
CA THR A 359 -17.59 -18.62 69.27
C THR A 359 -16.53 -19.04 68.23
N ALA A 360 -15.88 -20.22 68.39
CA ALA A 360 -14.91 -20.77 67.45
C ALA A 360 -15.55 -21.05 66.10
N VAL A 361 -16.75 -21.71 66.08
CA VAL A 361 -17.50 -21.97 64.83
C VAL A 361 -17.91 -20.70 64.10
N GLN A 362 -18.37 -19.67 64.84
CA GLN A 362 -18.70 -18.36 64.24
C GLN A 362 -17.48 -17.69 63.60
N THR A 363 -16.33 -17.72 64.27
CA THR A 363 -15.07 -17.13 63.78
C THR A 363 -14.60 -17.85 62.50
N LEU A 364 -14.56 -19.18 62.51
CA LEU A 364 -14.14 -19.97 61.33
C LEU A 364 -15.12 -19.82 60.16
N THR A 365 -16.43 -19.69 60.44
CA THR A 365 -17.44 -19.46 59.42
C THR A 365 -17.23 -18.07 58.75
N LYS A 366 -16.98 -17.04 59.55
CA LYS A 366 -16.68 -15.70 59.04
C LYS A 366 -15.42 -15.70 58.13
N GLN A 367 -14.35 -16.40 58.53
CA GLN A 367 -13.15 -16.55 57.76
C GLN A 367 -13.39 -17.31 56.43
N LEU A 368 -14.16 -18.36 56.48
CA LEU A 368 -14.51 -19.14 55.28
C LEU A 368 -15.25 -18.31 54.24
N VAL A 369 -16.25 -17.50 54.70
CA VAL A 369 -17.01 -16.58 53.85
C VAL A 369 -16.09 -15.50 53.25
N GLY A 370 -15.14 -14.95 54.03
CA GLY A 370 -14.13 -14.00 53.53
C GLY A 370 -13.28 -14.60 52.40
N ILE A 371 -12.71 -15.82 52.62
CA ILE A 371 -11.88 -16.51 51.62
C ILE A 371 -12.68 -16.83 50.35
N GLN A 372 -13.92 -17.28 50.50
CA GLN A 372 -14.80 -17.54 49.34
C GLN A 372 -15.07 -16.26 48.55
N GLY A 373 -15.26 -15.13 49.23
CA GLY A 373 -15.39 -13.81 48.60
C GLY A 373 -14.14 -13.42 47.80
N GLU A 374 -12.95 -13.62 48.36
CA GLU A 374 -11.68 -13.37 47.66
C GLU A 374 -11.48 -14.27 46.42
N LEU A 375 -11.77 -15.57 46.56
CA LEU A 375 -11.72 -16.50 45.43
C LEU A 375 -12.67 -16.10 44.30
N ALA A 376 -13.88 -15.62 44.63
CA ALA A 376 -14.85 -15.14 43.64
C ALA A 376 -14.32 -13.86 42.92
N ARG A 377 -13.67 -12.93 43.65
CA ARG A 377 -13.03 -11.75 43.06
C ARG A 377 -11.89 -12.14 42.12
N ILE A 378 -11.01 -13.05 42.52
CA ILE A 378 -9.91 -13.53 41.68
C ILE A 378 -10.45 -14.19 40.41
N SER A 379 -11.51 -15.01 40.50
CA SER A 379 -12.15 -15.60 39.32
C SER A 379 -12.69 -14.55 38.38
N GLY A 380 -13.38 -13.53 38.88
CA GLY A 380 -13.88 -12.41 38.08
C GLY A 380 -12.75 -11.64 37.37
N LEU A 381 -11.62 -11.41 38.05
CA LEU A 381 -10.44 -10.78 37.44
C LEU A 381 -9.81 -11.62 36.33
N LYS A 382 -9.74 -12.93 36.48
CA LYS A 382 -9.25 -13.83 35.43
C LYS A 382 -10.13 -13.80 34.18
N ASP A 383 -11.44 -13.68 34.36
CA ASP A 383 -12.38 -13.53 33.24
C ASP A 383 -12.16 -12.19 32.50
N GLU A 384 -12.00 -11.10 33.25
CA GLU A 384 -11.72 -9.80 32.63
C GLU A 384 -10.34 -9.77 31.92
N ARG A 385 -9.34 -10.41 32.50
CA ARG A 385 -8.03 -10.58 31.84
C ARG A 385 -8.15 -11.39 30.53
N SER A 386 -8.92 -12.46 30.53
CA SER A 386 -9.16 -13.26 29.33
C SER A 386 -9.86 -12.45 28.23
N LYS A 387 -10.82 -11.58 28.61
CA LYS A 387 -11.46 -10.65 27.66
C LYS A 387 -10.45 -9.66 27.09
N LEU A 388 -9.62 -9.06 27.93
CA LEU A 388 -8.58 -8.11 27.51
C LEU A 388 -7.61 -8.76 26.54
N PHE A 389 -7.11 -9.96 26.83
CA PHE A 389 -6.22 -10.70 25.97
C PHE A 389 -6.82 -10.99 24.58
N LYS A 390 -8.12 -11.34 24.52
CA LYS A 390 -8.81 -11.53 23.22
C LYS A 390 -8.88 -10.22 22.41
N LEU A 391 -9.10 -9.10 23.06
CA LEU A 391 -9.11 -7.80 22.39
C LEU A 391 -7.72 -7.42 21.85
N GLU A 392 -6.67 -7.71 22.60
CA GLU A 392 -5.27 -7.49 22.20
C GLU A 392 -4.88 -8.38 21.02
N GLN A 393 -5.26 -9.66 21.05
CA GLN A 393 -5.05 -10.56 19.90
C GLN A 393 -5.71 -10.04 18.61
N GLU A 394 -6.93 -9.51 18.72
CA GLU A 394 -7.61 -8.97 17.54
C GLU A 394 -6.93 -7.68 17.04
N ARG A 395 -6.43 -6.83 17.93
CA ARG A 395 -5.60 -5.68 17.56
C ARG A 395 -4.36 -6.14 16.76
N ASP A 396 -3.67 -7.15 17.25
CA ASP A 396 -2.44 -7.65 16.61
C ASP A 396 -2.75 -8.22 15.21
N ARG A 397 -3.86 -8.95 15.04
CA ARG A 397 -4.32 -9.41 13.72
C ARG A 397 -4.61 -8.25 12.76
N ILE A 398 -5.20 -7.14 13.24
CA ILE A 398 -5.43 -5.96 12.44
C ILE A 398 -4.08 -5.32 12.04
N GLN A 399 -3.12 -5.27 12.95
CA GLN A 399 -1.78 -4.76 12.65
C GLN A 399 -1.06 -5.61 11.60
N ASP A 400 -1.13 -6.94 11.71
CA ASP A 400 -0.56 -7.85 10.71
C ASP A 400 -1.18 -7.63 9.31
N ARG A 401 -2.50 -7.39 9.23
CA ARG A 401 -3.17 -7.05 7.97
C ARG A 401 -2.68 -5.71 7.39
N ILE A 402 -2.53 -4.69 8.23
CA ILE A 402 -1.97 -3.39 7.82
C ILE A 402 -0.54 -3.55 7.30
N GLU A 403 0.30 -4.32 7.98
CA GLU A 403 1.67 -4.61 7.54
C GLU A 403 1.68 -5.37 6.21
N GLY A 404 0.81 -6.36 6.04
CA GLY A 404 0.64 -7.08 4.78
C GLY A 404 0.28 -6.15 3.62
N LEU A 405 -0.64 -5.20 3.83
CA LEU A 405 -1.05 -4.22 2.83
C LEU A 405 0.06 -3.21 2.50
N THR A 406 0.88 -2.82 3.47
CA THR A 406 1.99 -1.88 3.27
C THR A 406 3.23 -2.53 2.63
N ASN A 407 3.46 -3.81 2.87
CA ASN A 407 4.62 -4.54 2.35
C ASN A 407 4.44 -5.08 0.91
N THR A 408 3.24 -5.05 0.34
CA THR A 408 2.98 -5.46 -1.06
C THR A 408 3.79 -4.67 -2.09
N GLY A 409 4.33 -3.50 -1.74
CA GLY A 409 5.20 -2.68 -2.60
C GLY A 409 6.70 -3.00 -2.54
N LYS A 410 7.18 -3.79 -1.57
CA LYS A 410 8.64 -3.99 -1.36
C LYS A 410 9.26 -5.10 -2.22
N ALA A 411 8.47 -6.00 -2.82
CA ALA A 411 8.93 -7.13 -3.62
C ALA A 411 8.24 -7.19 -4.99
N ASP A 412 8.29 -6.08 -5.76
CA ASP A 412 7.74 -6.04 -7.12
C ASP A 412 8.76 -6.56 -8.13
N HIS A 413 9.05 -7.85 -8.03
CA HIS A 413 10.01 -8.53 -8.90
C HIS A 413 9.72 -8.33 -10.41
N PRO A 414 8.47 -8.46 -10.89
CA PRO A 414 8.19 -8.28 -12.32
C PRO A 414 8.49 -6.86 -12.82
N PHE A 415 8.22 -5.84 -12.02
CA PHE A 415 8.53 -4.46 -12.39
C PHE A 415 10.03 -4.17 -12.34
N ASN A 416 10.75 -4.74 -11.39
CA ASN A 416 12.21 -4.63 -11.33
C ASN A 416 12.88 -5.32 -12.52
N ASP A 417 12.37 -6.47 -12.96
CA ASP A 417 12.84 -7.16 -14.16
C ASP A 417 12.56 -6.33 -15.42
N LEU A 418 11.39 -5.72 -15.52
CA LEU A 418 11.07 -4.78 -16.60
C LEU A 418 12.05 -3.59 -16.62
N ARG A 419 12.32 -2.97 -15.46
CA ARG A 419 13.26 -1.85 -15.36
C ARG A 419 14.66 -2.24 -15.81
N ARG A 420 15.14 -3.44 -15.42
CA ARG A 420 16.44 -3.97 -15.87
C ARG A 420 16.47 -4.13 -17.39
N LYS A 421 15.43 -4.74 -17.96
CA LYS A 421 15.30 -4.92 -19.40
C LYS A 421 15.25 -3.58 -20.14
N LEU A 422 14.49 -2.60 -19.60
CA LEU A 422 14.42 -1.26 -20.20
C LEU A 422 15.77 -0.54 -20.19
N ARG A 423 16.60 -0.70 -19.13
CA ARG A 423 17.97 -0.15 -19.12
C ARG A 423 18.81 -0.68 -20.29
N GLU A 424 18.85 -2.00 -20.43
CA GLU A 424 19.61 -2.68 -21.49
C GLU A 424 19.13 -2.24 -22.89
N LEU A 425 17.82 -2.23 -23.12
CA LEU A 425 17.23 -1.81 -24.38
C LEU A 425 17.42 -0.33 -24.67
N THR A 426 17.34 0.54 -23.66
CA THR A 426 17.59 1.98 -23.84
C THR A 426 19.01 2.21 -24.32
N VAL A 427 20.01 1.54 -23.74
CA VAL A 427 21.41 1.65 -24.20
C VAL A 427 21.53 1.16 -25.65
N LYS A 428 20.93 0.02 -26.01
CA LYS A 428 20.90 -0.49 -27.39
C LYS A 428 20.36 0.57 -28.36
N TRP A 429 19.23 1.20 -28.05
CA TRP A 429 18.62 2.21 -28.92
C TRP A 429 19.35 3.54 -28.93
N MET A 430 20.05 3.90 -27.85
CA MET A 430 20.97 5.04 -27.81
C MET A 430 22.14 4.85 -28.81
N ASP A 431 22.65 3.63 -28.91
CA ASP A 431 23.71 3.29 -29.87
C ASP A 431 23.21 3.35 -31.32
N MET A 432 21.97 2.92 -31.58
CA MET A 432 21.34 3.04 -32.91
C MET A 432 21.19 4.50 -33.35
N LEU A 433 20.94 5.39 -32.42
CA LEU A 433 20.78 6.83 -32.64
C LEU A 433 22.11 7.61 -32.57
N ASP A 434 23.24 6.94 -32.41
CA ASP A 434 24.57 7.55 -32.24
C ASP A 434 24.59 8.66 -31.17
N THR A 435 24.03 8.33 -30.00
CA THR A 435 23.95 9.28 -28.89
C THR A 435 25.26 9.30 -28.13
N THR A 436 26.25 10.05 -28.58
CA THR A 436 27.64 10.02 -28.06
C THR A 436 27.88 10.96 -26.87
N SER A 437 27.04 11.99 -26.70
CA SER A 437 27.23 13.06 -25.71
C SER A 437 26.71 12.74 -24.31
N VAL A 438 26.17 11.53 -24.08
CA VAL A 438 25.52 11.15 -22.81
C VAL A 438 26.05 9.81 -22.32
N SER A 439 26.14 9.64 -21.01
CA SER A 439 26.60 8.41 -20.36
C SER A 439 25.72 7.20 -20.73
N ARG A 440 26.36 6.06 -20.98
CA ARG A 440 25.69 4.75 -21.16
C ARG A 440 25.25 4.10 -19.84
N ASN A 441 25.61 4.70 -18.70
CA ASN A 441 25.13 4.26 -17.42
C ASN A 441 23.70 4.78 -17.21
N VAL A 442 22.73 4.00 -17.68
CA VAL A 442 21.29 4.31 -17.55
C VAL A 442 20.77 3.74 -16.25
N ASP A 443 20.17 4.56 -15.42
CA ASP A 443 19.38 4.10 -14.28
C ASP A 443 17.90 4.54 -14.41
N ILE A 444 17.00 3.72 -13.86
CA ILE A 444 15.57 3.93 -13.93
C ILE A 444 15.00 3.72 -12.53
N ASP A 445 14.40 4.75 -11.95
CA ASP A 445 13.79 4.66 -10.61
C ASP A 445 12.42 3.95 -10.61
N LEU A 446 11.79 3.85 -9.44
CA LEU A 446 10.47 3.23 -9.28
C LEU A 446 9.32 4.02 -9.94
N ASN A 447 9.56 5.29 -10.29
CA ASN A 447 8.62 6.18 -10.98
C ASN A 447 8.90 6.28 -12.48
N LEU A 448 9.80 5.42 -13.00
CA LEU A 448 10.29 5.43 -14.38
C LEU A 448 10.97 6.74 -14.78
N ARG A 449 11.63 7.42 -13.86
CA ARG A 449 12.54 8.49 -14.19
C ARG A 449 13.85 7.90 -14.69
N PHE A 450 14.21 8.27 -15.89
CA PHE A 450 15.45 7.86 -16.53
C PHE A 450 16.56 8.84 -16.17
N THR A 451 17.69 8.31 -15.73
CA THR A 451 18.92 9.08 -15.50
C THR A 451 20.07 8.46 -16.28
N PHE A 452 20.96 9.29 -16.77
CA PHE A 452 22.07 8.95 -17.63
C PHE A 452 23.37 9.45 -17.00
N GLY A 453 24.09 8.55 -16.31
CA GLY A 453 25.25 8.95 -15.51
C GLY A 453 24.91 9.88 -14.34
N GLY A 454 23.68 9.83 -13.84
CA GLY A 454 23.15 10.67 -12.77
C GLY A 454 22.40 11.93 -13.23
N GLU A 455 22.41 12.26 -14.52
CA GLU A 455 21.68 13.41 -15.08
C GLU A 455 20.29 12.99 -15.56
N THR A 456 19.25 13.78 -15.27
CA THR A 456 17.88 13.56 -15.73
C THR A 456 17.69 14.10 -17.15
N LEU A 457 16.62 13.67 -17.85
CA LEU A 457 16.24 14.21 -19.16
C LEU A 457 16.05 15.74 -19.13
N GLU A 458 15.48 16.27 -18.03
CA GLU A 458 15.26 17.70 -17.87
C GLU A 458 16.60 18.47 -17.72
N THR A 459 17.55 17.90 -16.97
CA THR A 459 18.89 18.49 -16.79
C THR A 459 19.65 18.50 -18.12
N ILE A 460 19.60 17.36 -18.85
CA ILE A 460 20.22 17.25 -20.18
C ILE A 460 19.56 18.22 -21.16
N GLY A 461 18.23 18.35 -21.14
CA GLY A 461 17.49 19.28 -22.00
C GLY A 461 17.75 20.75 -21.72
N SER A 462 18.05 21.12 -20.48
CA SER A 462 18.36 22.52 -20.10
C SER A 462 19.82 22.93 -20.37
N GLY A 463 20.74 21.96 -20.33
CA GLY A 463 22.19 22.18 -20.51
C GLY A 463 22.77 21.65 -21.81
N GLY A 464 22.04 20.81 -22.53
CA GLY A 464 22.47 20.15 -23.76
C GLY A 464 21.80 20.69 -25.02
N THR A 465 22.10 20.06 -26.17
CA THR A 465 21.39 20.32 -27.42
C THR A 465 20.01 19.62 -27.38
N SER A 466 18.97 20.25 -27.91
CA SER A 466 17.63 19.67 -28.02
C SER A 466 17.65 18.35 -28.81
N SER A 467 18.60 18.20 -29.74
CA SER A 467 18.88 16.96 -30.48
C SER A 467 19.22 15.78 -29.56
N THR A 468 20.00 15.99 -28.50
CA THR A 468 20.35 14.92 -27.53
C THR A 468 19.12 14.44 -26.78
N THR A 469 18.27 15.35 -26.29
CA THR A 469 17.04 14.99 -25.61
C THR A 469 16.08 14.22 -26.51
N SER A 470 15.92 14.66 -27.76
CA SER A 470 15.08 13.98 -28.74
C SER A 470 15.58 12.54 -29.04
N ARG A 471 16.91 12.33 -29.16
CA ARG A 471 17.51 10.99 -29.30
C ARG A 471 17.21 10.09 -28.10
N LEU A 472 17.33 10.64 -26.88
CA LEU A 472 17.05 9.87 -25.66
C LEU A 472 15.58 9.50 -25.55
N VAL A 473 14.66 10.41 -25.87
CA VAL A 473 13.22 10.13 -25.86
C VAL A 473 12.87 9.06 -26.91
N LEU A 474 13.42 9.15 -28.13
CA LEU A 474 13.25 8.14 -29.16
C LEU A 474 13.79 6.77 -28.69
N ALA A 475 14.98 6.73 -28.06
CA ALA A 475 15.56 5.52 -27.52
C ALA A 475 14.68 4.88 -26.44
N ILE A 476 14.14 5.68 -25.52
CA ILE A 476 13.23 5.22 -24.45
C ILE A 476 11.96 4.61 -25.05
N HIS A 477 11.34 5.28 -26.02
CA HIS A 477 10.09 4.76 -26.64
C HIS A 477 10.33 3.50 -27.45
N ALA A 478 11.46 3.40 -28.17
CA ALA A 478 11.83 2.17 -28.85
C ALA A 478 12.08 1.02 -27.87
N ALA A 479 12.76 1.30 -26.74
CA ALA A 479 13.00 0.33 -25.69
C ALA A 479 11.68 -0.14 -25.03
N LEU A 480 10.76 0.79 -24.76
CA LEU A 480 9.43 0.48 -24.24
C LEU A 480 8.64 -0.39 -25.23
N LEU A 481 8.63 -0.03 -26.52
CA LEU A 481 7.95 -0.82 -27.54
C LEU A 481 8.56 -2.21 -27.68
N GLU A 482 9.89 -2.34 -27.77
CA GLU A 482 10.58 -3.63 -27.89
C GLU A 482 10.30 -4.54 -26.69
N ALA A 483 10.35 -3.98 -25.47
CA ALA A 483 9.97 -4.71 -24.27
C ALA A 483 8.50 -5.12 -24.26
N TYR A 484 7.60 -4.26 -24.77
CA TYR A 484 6.18 -4.50 -24.86
C TYR A 484 5.83 -5.60 -25.86
N LEU A 485 6.40 -5.55 -27.05
CA LEU A 485 6.15 -6.50 -28.13
C LEU A 485 6.70 -7.90 -27.86
N ALA A 486 7.58 -8.09 -26.87
CA ALA A 486 8.07 -9.39 -26.45
C ALA A 486 6.94 -10.34 -25.98
N ASP A 487 5.79 -9.80 -25.60
CA ASP A 487 4.58 -10.56 -25.29
C ASP A 487 3.56 -10.38 -26.41
N LYS A 488 3.25 -11.47 -27.11
CA LYS A 488 2.34 -11.44 -28.27
C LYS A 488 0.88 -11.20 -27.88
N THR A 489 0.52 -11.36 -26.63
CA THR A 489 -0.87 -11.18 -26.14
C THR A 489 -1.23 -9.72 -25.91
N ARG A 490 -0.26 -8.81 -25.92
CA ARG A 490 -0.48 -7.38 -25.66
C ARG A 490 -1.10 -6.67 -26.86
N PRO A 491 -2.18 -5.88 -26.67
CA PRO A 491 -3.01 -5.41 -27.78
C PRO A 491 -2.46 -4.19 -28.54
N PHE A 492 -1.67 -3.29 -27.90
CA PHE A 492 -1.16 -2.09 -28.55
C PHE A 492 0.07 -2.41 -29.40
N ARG A 493 -0.16 -2.87 -30.62
CA ARG A 493 0.89 -3.31 -31.54
C ARG A 493 1.22 -2.25 -32.58
N PHE A 494 1.49 -1.02 -32.12
CA PHE A 494 1.84 0.09 -33.00
C PHE A 494 2.71 1.12 -32.29
N LEU A 495 3.44 1.92 -33.06
CA LEU A 495 4.11 3.14 -32.63
C LEU A 495 3.81 4.26 -33.63
N ILE A 496 3.35 5.40 -33.11
CA ILE A 496 3.03 6.58 -33.91
C ILE A 496 4.03 7.69 -33.58
N LEU A 497 4.76 8.16 -34.61
CA LEU A 497 5.77 9.22 -34.49
C LEU A 497 5.36 10.42 -35.37
N ASP A 498 4.86 11.50 -34.75
CA ASP A 498 4.56 12.73 -35.50
C ASP A 498 5.84 13.55 -35.68
N THR A 499 6.43 13.48 -36.87
CA THR A 499 7.65 14.21 -37.27
C THR A 499 8.83 13.94 -36.34
N PRO A 500 9.41 12.73 -36.32
CA PRO A 500 10.51 12.36 -35.43
C PRO A 500 11.81 13.11 -35.71
N LYS A 501 11.96 13.74 -36.90
CA LYS A 501 13.09 14.62 -37.18
C LYS A 501 12.84 15.97 -36.52
N GLN A 502 13.35 16.12 -35.31
CA GLN A 502 13.34 17.36 -34.51
C GLN A 502 14.77 17.81 -34.27
N ASP A 503 14.96 19.12 -34.11
CA ASP A 503 16.14 19.73 -33.50
C ASP A 503 17.50 19.18 -33.99
N GLU A 504 17.79 19.26 -35.26
CA GLU A 504 19.09 18.87 -35.85
C GLU A 504 19.46 17.38 -35.76
N LEU A 505 18.49 16.48 -35.56
CA LEU A 505 18.73 15.05 -35.67
C LEU A 505 19.26 14.71 -37.05
N HIS A 506 20.47 14.10 -37.12
CA HIS A 506 21.09 13.77 -38.40
C HIS A 506 20.25 12.76 -39.17
N THR A 507 20.04 13.00 -40.47
CA THR A 507 19.15 12.16 -41.32
C THR A 507 19.60 10.70 -41.36
N ALA A 508 20.91 10.42 -41.34
CA ALA A 508 21.45 9.06 -41.35
C ALA A 508 21.13 8.29 -40.06
N ASP A 509 21.16 8.97 -38.88
CA ASP A 509 20.84 8.34 -37.60
C ASP A 509 19.36 8.03 -37.52
N LEU A 510 18.50 8.96 -37.95
CA LEU A 510 17.07 8.74 -38.07
C LEU A 510 16.74 7.59 -39.03
N ALA A 511 17.43 7.53 -40.19
CA ALA A 511 17.25 6.44 -41.16
C ALA A 511 17.56 5.07 -40.54
N ARG A 512 18.71 4.95 -39.85
CA ARG A 512 19.11 3.73 -39.16
C ARG A 512 18.08 3.32 -38.10
N TYR A 513 17.64 4.27 -37.30
CA TYR A 513 16.63 4.09 -36.24
C TYR A 513 15.30 3.61 -36.82
N LEU A 514 14.76 4.28 -37.85
CA LEU A 514 13.49 3.89 -38.46
C LEU A 514 13.57 2.52 -39.15
N THR A 515 14.66 2.21 -39.83
CA THR A 515 14.88 0.91 -40.45
C THR A 515 14.93 -0.23 -39.42
N GLU A 516 15.54 0.00 -38.26
CA GLU A 516 15.60 -0.99 -37.20
C GLU A 516 14.25 -1.14 -36.48
N LEU A 517 13.51 -0.04 -36.30
CA LEU A 517 12.12 -0.09 -35.79
C LEU A 517 11.20 -0.85 -36.75
N GLU A 518 11.32 -0.63 -38.03
CA GLU A 518 10.55 -1.34 -39.08
C GLU A 518 10.78 -2.84 -38.98
N LYS A 519 12.04 -3.30 -39.01
CA LYS A 519 12.38 -4.72 -38.83
C LYS A 519 11.79 -5.29 -37.52
N MET A 520 11.88 -4.55 -36.45
CA MET A 520 11.32 -4.98 -35.18
C MET A 520 9.78 -5.09 -35.24
N CYS A 521 9.11 -4.13 -35.88
CA CYS A 521 7.66 -4.14 -36.05
C CYS A 521 7.22 -5.30 -36.93
N GLU A 522 7.89 -5.53 -38.04
CA GLU A 522 7.61 -6.66 -38.95
C GLU A 522 7.81 -8.02 -38.26
N ALA A 523 8.90 -8.19 -37.52
CA ALA A 523 9.19 -9.44 -36.80
C ALA A 523 8.15 -9.73 -35.70
N ASN A 524 7.43 -8.70 -35.21
CA ASN A 524 6.49 -8.81 -34.12
C ASN A 524 5.03 -8.51 -34.52
N ASP A 525 4.70 -8.44 -35.80
CA ASP A 525 3.36 -8.10 -36.29
C ASP A 525 2.82 -6.79 -35.64
N ALA A 526 3.59 -5.73 -35.76
CA ALA A 526 3.28 -4.41 -35.24
C ALA A 526 3.37 -3.36 -36.34
N GLN A 527 2.70 -2.21 -36.17
CA GLN A 527 2.65 -1.13 -37.13
C GLN A 527 3.53 0.05 -36.69
N LEU A 528 4.42 0.52 -37.57
CA LEU A 528 5.12 1.78 -37.41
C LEU A 528 4.47 2.86 -38.29
N ILE A 529 3.94 3.90 -37.66
CA ILE A 529 3.30 5.03 -38.34
C ILE A 529 4.12 6.26 -38.05
N PHE A 530 4.69 6.89 -39.07
CA PHE A 530 5.46 8.13 -38.86
C PHE A 530 5.21 9.15 -39.97
N SER A 531 5.34 10.42 -39.63
CA SER A 531 5.39 11.50 -40.61
C SER A 531 6.79 12.11 -40.67
N SER A 532 7.27 12.45 -41.85
CA SER A 532 8.56 13.11 -42.02
C SER A 532 8.47 14.26 -43.02
N THR A 533 9.34 15.28 -42.83
CA THR A 533 9.38 16.44 -43.71
C THR A 533 10.55 16.40 -44.70
N GLU A 534 11.68 15.84 -44.31
CA GLU A 534 12.94 15.86 -45.09
C GLU A 534 13.56 14.48 -45.27
N TYR A 535 12.94 13.45 -44.74
CA TYR A 535 13.40 12.07 -44.86
C TYR A 535 12.51 11.30 -45.83
N ASP A 536 13.07 10.81 -46.89
CA ASP A 536 12.42 9.90 -47.85
C ASP A 536 12.81 8.47 -47.47
N HIS A 537 11.85 7.73 -46.93
CA HIS A 537 12.10 6.35 -46.50
C HIS A 537 12.34 5.47 -47.69
N PRO A 538 13.36 4.60 -47.69
CA PRO A 538 13.59 3.65 -48.76
C PRO A 538 12.34 2.81 -49.04
N THR A 539 11.91 2.76 -50.28
CA THR A 539 10.73 1.97 -50.69
C THR A 539 11.14 0.66 -51.29
N GLU A 540 10.47 -0.43 -50.92
CA GLU A 540 10.58 -1.75 -51.55
C GLU A 540 9.66 -1.85 -52.77
N LYS A 541 9.91 -2.85 -53.66
CA LYS A 541 9.14 -3.03 -54.90
C LYS A 541 7.65 -3.29 -54.68
N GLN A 542 7.30 -3.81 -53.50
CA GLN A 542 5.92 -4.13 -53.12
C GLN A 542 5.20 -2.97 -52.40
N ASP A 543 5.89 -1.90 -52.07
CA ASP A 543 5.29 -0.76 -51.37
C ASP A 543 4.29 -0.04 -52.24
N LYS A 544 3.10 0.19 -51.66
CA LYS A 544 2.07 1.01 -52.31
C LYS A 544 2.32 2.47 -51.97
N ARG A 545 2.56 3.28 -52.96
CA ARG A 545 2.69 4.72 -52.85
C ARG A 545 1.32 5.36 -53.14
N TRP A 546 0.72 6.01 -52.13
CA TRP A 546 -0.49 6.73 -52.29
C TRP A 546 -0.19 8.22 -52.49
N LEU A 547 -0.60 8.74 -53.68
CA LEU A 547 -0.52 10.15 -54.02
C LEU A 547 -1.96 10.68 -53.98
N PRO A 548 -2.31 11.58 -53.06
CA PRO A 548 -3.67 12.14 -53.06
C PRO A 548 -3.94 12.89 -54.34
N ASN A 549 -5.09 12.56 -54.97
CA ASN A 549 -5.48 13.09 -56.27
C ASN A 549 -6.31 14.36 -56.09
N TYR A 550 -5.79 15.35 -55.36
CA TYR A 550 -6.45 16.64 -55.12
C TYR A 550 -5.91 17.70 -56.08
N ARG A 551 -6.81 18.55 -56.57
CA ARG A 551 -6.42 19.71 -57.38
C ARG A 551 -5.85 20.80 -56.51
N GLY A 552 -4.67 21.22 -56.84
CA GLY A 552 -3.92 22.31 -56.29
C GLY A 552 -2.44 22.02 -56.38
N PRO A 553 -1.67 22.71 -57.23
CA PRO A 553 -0.29 22.32 -57.55
C PRO A 553 0.65 22.39 -56.38
N SER A 554 0.29 23.07 -55.30
CA SER A 554 1.18 23.28 -54.15
C SER A 554 0.71 22.60 -52.85
N LYS A 555 -0.51 22.04 -52.81
CA LYS A 555 -1.11 21.47 -51.59
C LYS A 555 -1.91 20.22 -51.87
N PRO A 556 -1.28 19.07 -52.10
CA PRO A 556 -1.97 17.84 -52.49
C PRO A 556 -2.96 17.32 -51.43
N MET A 557 -2.93 17.80 -50.21
CA MET A 557 -3.83 17.44 -49.11
C MET A 557 -4.69 18.65 -48.67
N TYR A 558 -4.92 19.58 -49.55
CA TYR A 558 -5.78 20.75 -49.30
C TYR A 558 -7.23 20.36 -49.11
N LEU A 559 -7.80 20.73 -47.96
CA LEU A 559 -9.21 20.54 -47.64
C LEU A 559 -10.04 21.73 -48.21
N GLY A 560 -10.45 21.65 -49.48
CA GLY A 560 -11.33 22.59 -50.10
C GLY A 560 -12.80 22.17 -50.03
N LYS A 561 -13.69 22.99 -50.65
CA LYS A 561 -15.03 22.48 -50.95
C LYS A 561 -14.89 21.31 -51.95
N ARG A 562 -15.77 20.30 -51.86
CA ARG A 562 -15.73 19.11 -52.70
C ARG A 562 -15.70 19.45 -54.20
N THR A 563 -16.41 20.49 -54.58
CA THR A 563 -16.41 21.04 -55.96
C THR A 563 -15.08 21.59 -56.42
N ASP A 564 -14.25 22.06 -55.49
CA ASP A 564 -12.92 22.64 -55.78
C ASP A 564 -11.82 21.56 -55.88
N LEU A 565 -12.13 20.34 -55.48
CA LEU A 565 -11.18 19.20 -55.41
C LEU A 565 -11.25 18.30 -56.64
N LEU A 566 -12.37 18.33 -57.37
CA LEU A 566 -12.54 17.49 -58.55
C LEU A 566 -12.15 18.24 -59.83
N PRO A 567 -11.47 17.61 -60.82
CA PRO A 567 -11.31 18.17 -62.13
C PRO A 567 -12.69 18.43 -62.78
N GLU A 568 -12.80 19.56 -63.51
CA GLU A 568 -13.94 19.76 -64.39
C GLU A 568 -14.03 18.57 -65.36
N GLY A 569 -15.15 17.80 -65.29
CA GLY A 569 -15.35 16.62 -66.12
C GLY A 569 -14.84 15.27 -65.53
N ALA A 570 -14.33 15.23 -64.30
CA ALA A 570 -14.08 13.96 -63.61
C ALA A 570 -15.41 13.49 -62.99
N THR A 571 -15.92 12.36 -63.44
CA THR A 571 -16.94 11.58 -62.74
C THR A 571 -16.38 11.19 -61.36
N GLU A 572 -17.22 11.23 -60.30
CA GLU A 572 -16.84 10.65 -59.01
C GLU A 572 -16.19 9.28 -59.25
N PRO A 573 -14.99 9.00 -58.71
CA PRO A 573 -14.46 7.68 -58.79
C PRO A 573 -15.49 6.73 -58.21
N THR A 574 -16.00 5.83 -59.03
CA THR A 574 -16.77 4.68 -58.57
C THR A 574 -15.94 4.05 -57.46
N PRO A 575 -16.48 3.76 -56.27
CA PRO A 575 -15.72 3.09 -55.23
C PRO A 575 -15.18 1.81 -55.83
N ASP A 576 -13.86 1.76 -55.97
CA ASP A 576 -13.16 0.54 -56.38
C ASP A 576 -13.42 -0.48 -55.28
N ASN A 577 -14.30 -1.44 -55.54
CA ASN A 577 -14.70 -2.51 -54.61
C ASN A 577 -13.57 -3.48 -54.27
N GLY A 578 -12.32 -3.12 -54.57
CA GLY A 578 -11.17 -3.98 -54.46
C GLY A 578 -9.99 -3.49 -53.60
N ALA A 579 -9.96 -2.23 -53.16
CA ALA A 579 -8.89 -1.75 -52.31
C ALA A 579 -9.40 -0.65 -51.41
N GLY A 580 -9.59 -0.94 -50.14
CA GLY A 580 -10.05 -0.01 -49.12
C GLY A 580 -9.14 1.19 -48.99
N GLY A 581 -9.37 2.23 -49.80
CA GLY A 581 -8.84 3.55 -49.55
C GLY A 581 -9.75 4.27 -48.54
N PRO A 582 -9.21 5.05 -47.61
CA PRO A 582 -10.05 5.77 -46.69
C PRO A 582 -10.94 6.77 -47.44
N GLU A 583 -12.24 6.64 -47.26
CA GLU A 583 -13.18 7.75 -47.56
C GLU A 583 -12.85 8.90 -46.60
N PHE A 584 -12.44 10.02 -47.11
CA PHE A 584 -12.27 11.28 -46.40
C PHE A 584 -13.54 12.09 -46.43
#